data_69b3c3da62da98f5532102b408a21abb
#
_entry.id   69b3c3da62da98f5532102b408a21abb
#
_cell.length_a   1.000
_cell.length_b   1.000
_cell.length_c   1.000
_cell.angle_alpha   90.00
_cell.angle_beta   90.00
_cell.angle_gamma   90.00
#
_symmetry.space_group_name_H-M   'P 1'
#
loop_
_entity.id
_entity.type
_entity.pdbx_description
1 polymer ?
#
loop_
_entity_poly.entity_id
_entity_poly.type
_entity_poly.pdbx_seq_one_letter_code
_entity_poly.pdbx_strand_id
1 'polypeptide(L)'
;MHGLPVIFIAIPNRKYDAVEVEREMTGRIENIEMPTWEGEELENIATQGFKALHVKIDLRLINVLAQSAYGSPFLMQEFCRTLCEKCEIEKYMEEQQFISSNIQIEDIFIEIAEHSGRSIFNKLKRGPRARSDRKKRRLKSGEQTDIYGVVLEGLKALQPGVDSLPYEMLRNNIREVLVENPPQKNEISRVLDQIAKISYTDTSSTPVIDWQRDEDIITITDPFFAFFLRWAK
;
A
#
# COMPACT_ATOMS: atom_id res chain seq x y z
N MET A 1 -27.84 -14.16 -32.40
CA MET A 1 -27.75 -13.10 -31.39
C MET A 1 -26.29 -12.84 -31.17
N HIS A 2 -25.82 -11.65 -31.47
CA HIS A 2 -24.44 -11.25 -31.13
C HIS A 2 -24.45 -10.79 -29.67
N GLY A 3 -23.84 -11.59 -28.76
CA GLY A 3 -23.67 -11.20 -27.39
C GLY A 3 -22.68 -10.01 -27.28
N LEU A 4 -22.94 -9.12 -26.36
CA LEU A 4 -21.99 -8.05 -26.03
C LEU A 4 -20.84 -8.65 -25.19
N PRO A 5 -19.57 -8.43 -25.57
CA PRO A 5 -18.46 -8.78 -24.70
C PRO A 5 -18.47 -7.84 -23.49
N VAL A 6 -18.34 -8.41 -22.29
CA VAL A 6 -18.27 -7.66 -21.03
C VAL A 6 -16.95 -7.96 -20.38
N ILE A 7 -16.23 -6.92 -19.96
CA ILE A 7 -14.97 -7.02 -19.21
C ILE A 7 -15.25 -6.59 -17.77
N PHE A 8 -14.99 -7.50 -16.84
CA PHE A 8 -15.01 -7.20 -15.41
C PHE A 8 -13.58 -6.97 -14.92
N ILE A 9 -13.37 -5.88 -14.20
CA ILE A 9 -12.10 -5.58 -13.54
C ILE A 9 -12.29 -5.80 -12.05
N ALA A 10 -11.53 -6.72 -11.48
CA ALA A 10 -11.60 -7.09 -10.08
C ALA A 10 -10.22 -7.00 -9.40
N ILE A 11 -10.23 -6.89 -8.08
CA ILE A 11 -9.00 -6.97 -7.28
C ILE A 11 -8.46 -8.40 -7.35
N PRO A 12 -7.15 -8.62 -7.49
CA PRO A 12 -6.58 -9.95 -7.70
C PRO A 12 -7.00 -11.02 -6.67
N ASN A 13 -7.10 -10.65 -5.41
CA ASN A 13 -7.49 -11.55 -4.31
C ASN A 13 -9.01 -11.82 -4.23
N ARG A 14 -9.83 -11.13 -5.05
CA ARG A 14 -11.29 -11.31 -5.12
C ARG A 14 -11.76 -11.67 -6.52
N LYS A 15 -10.88 -12.23 -7.34
CA LYS A 15 -11.18 -12.57 -8.73
C LYS A 15 -12.34 -13.56 -8.91
N TYR A 16 -12.62 -14.37 -7.90
CA TYR A 16 -13.68 -15.38 -7.94
C TYR A 16 -15.01 -14.92 -7.34
N ASP A 17 -15.05 -13.80 -6.58
CA ASP A 17 -16.27 -13.33 -5.90
C ASP A 17 -17.43 -13.14 -6.88
N ALA A 18 -17.16 -12.64 -8.10
CA ALA A 18 -18.17 -12.44 -9.13
C ALA A 18 -18.63 -13.77 -9.80
N VAL A 19 -17.81 -14.82 -9.73
CA VAL A 19 -18.05 -16.13 -10.38
C VAL A 19 -18.73 -17.09 -9.41
N GLU A 20 -18.46 -17.00 -8.12
CA GLU A 20 -19.07 -17.85 -7.09
C GLU A 20 -20.58 -17.62 -6.93
N VAL A 21 -21.06 -16.41 -7.28
CA VAL A 21 -22.47 -16.04 -7.18
C VAL A 21 -23.33 -16.72 -8.23
N GLU A 22 -22.77 -17.09 -9.41
CA GLU A 22 -23.56 -17.64 -10.53
C GLU A 22 -22.86 -18.86 -11.16
N ARG A 23 -23.30 -20.06 -10.77
CA ARG A 23 -22.81 -21.34 -11.34
C ARG A 23 -22.93 -21.43 -12.86
N GLU A 24 -23.91 -20.74 -13.47
CA GLU A 24 -24.11 -20.72 -14.90
C GLU A 24 -23.06 -19.95 -15.71
N MET A 25 -22.24 -19.18 -15.03
CA MET A 25 -21.12 -18.42 -15.63
C MET A 25 -19.87 -19.28 -15.86
N THR A 26 -19.83 -20.47 -15.28
CA THR A 26 -18.69 -21.41 -15.44
C THR A 26 -18.51 -21.79 -16.91
N GLY A 27 -17.32 -21.56 -17.45
CA GLY A 27 -17.00 -21.82 -18.87
C GLY A 27 -17.38 -20.70 -19.87
N ARG A 28 -17.94 -19.58 -19.38
CA ARG A 28 -18.22 -18.38 -20.18
C ARG A 28 -17.32 -17.17 -19.80
N ILE A 29 -16.48 -17.34 -18.78
CA ILE A 29 -15.56 -16.33 -18.29
C ILE A 29 -14.14 -16.80 -18.55
N GLU A 30 -13.35 -15.96 -19.19
CA GLU A 30 -11.91 -16.09 -19.29
C GLU A 30 -11.27 -15.14 -18.29
N ASN A 31 -10.42 -15.67 -17.43
CA ASN A 31 -9.73 -14.88 -16.41
C ASN A 31 -8.36 -14.45 -16.94
N ILE A 32 -8.16 -13.14 -17.10
CA ILE A 32 -6.90 -12.54 -17.51
C ILE A 32 -6.28 -11.91 -16.28
N GLU A 33 -5.19 -12.48 -15.78
CA GLU A 33 -4.43 -11.90 -14.69
C GLU A 33 -3.51 -10.79 -15.22
N MET A 34 -3.60 -9.62 -14.60
CA MET A 34 -2.65 -8.52 -14.83
C MET A 34 -1.59 -8.58 -13.74
N PRO A 35 -0.37 -9.04 -14.05
CA PRO A 35 0.70 -9.07 -13.06
C PRO A 35 1.12 -7.66 -12.68
N THR A 36 1.72 -7.52 -11.49
CA THR A 36 2.46 -6.31 -11.14
C THR A 36 3.70 -6.18 -12.01
N TRP A 37 4.19 -4.96 -12.18
CA TRP A 37 5.39 -4.73 -12.98
C TRP A 37 6.62 -5.33 -12.30
N GLU A 38 7.49 -5.91 -13.11
CA GLU A 38 8.77 -6.45 -12.66
C GLU A 38 9.80 -5.33 -12.42
N GLY A 39 10.86 -5.66 -11.69
CA GLY A 39 11.90 -4.70 -11.35
C GLY A 39 12.52 -4.02 -12.59
N GLU A 40 12.82 -4.78 -13.64
CA GLU A 40 13.39 -4.26 -14.89
C GLU A 40 12.44 -3.30 -15.61
N GLU A 41 11.14 -3.54 -15.59
CA GLU A 41 10.14 -2.66 -16.18
C GLU A 41 10.08 -1.32 -15.42
N LEU A 42 10.13 -1.39 -14.08
CA LEU A 42 10.17 -0.20 -13.23
C LEU A 42 11.48 0.58 -13.40
N GLU A 43 12.63 -0.09 -13.44
CA GLU A 43 13.92 0.53 -13.72
C GLU A 43 13.94 1.26 -15.07
N ASN A 44 13.24 0.69 -16.08
CA ASN A 44 13.12 1.31 -17.38
C ASN A 44 12.36 2.65 -17.33
N ILE A 45 11.36 2.80 -16.46
CA ILE A 45 10.66 4.08 -16.24
C ILE A 45 11.69 5.18 -15.86
N ALA A 46 12.51 4.92 -14.84
CA ALA A 46 13.53 5.86 -14.41
C ALA A 46 14.58 6.12 -15.49
N THR A 47 15.09 5.05 -16.08
CA THR A 47 16.14 5.14 -17.09
C THR A 47 15.72 6.00 -18.29
N GLN A 48 14.52 5.76 -18.83
CA GLN A 48 14.00 6.53 -19.97
C GLN A 48 13.63 7.97 -19.56
N GLY A 49 13.01 8.14 -18.39
CA GLY A 49 12.62 9.45 -17.87
C GLY A 49 13.84 10.36 -17.65
N PHE A 50 14.85 9.91 -16.93
CA PHE A 50 16.07 10.70 -16.69
C PHE A 50 16.88 10.94 -17.97
N LYS A 51 16.95 9.94 -18.87
CA LYS A 51 17.57 10.11 -20.19
C LYS A 51 16.88 11.21 -20.99
N ALA A 52 15.55 11.26 -20.99
CA ALA A 52 14.78 12.30 -21.69
C ALA A 52 15.02 13.71 -21.12
N LEU A 53 15.42 13.82 -19.87
CA LEU A 53 15.79 15.06 -19.19
C LEU A 53 17.28 15.42 -19.35
N HIS A 54 18.08 14.61 -20.05
CA HIS A 54 19.54 14.72 -20.17
C HIS A 54 20.23 14.59 -18.78
N VAL A 55 19.71 13.71 -17.94
CA VAL A 55 20.22 13.42 -16.60
C VAL A 55 20.75 11.99 -16.54
N LYS A 56 21.92 11.80 -15.96
CA LYS A 56 22.41 10.48 -15.56
C LYS A 56 22.05 10.22 -14.11
N ILE A 57 21.66 9.01 -13.80
CA ILE A 57 21.35 8.56 -12.44
C ILE A 57 22.15 7.29 -12.13
N ASP A 58 22.60 7.15 -10.89
CA ASP A 58 23.29 5.94 -10.44
C ASP A 58 22.34 4.73 -10.51
N LEU A 59 22.79 3.65 -11.15
CA LEU A 59 22.00 2.41 -11.28
C LEU A 59 21.62 1.79 -9.94
N ARG A 60 22.45 1.96 -8.91
CA ARG A 60 22.12 1.49 -7.54
C ARG A 60 20.91 2.24 -7.01
N LEU A 61 20.81 3.53 -7.28
CA LEU A 61 19.65 4.32 -6.86
C LEU A 61 18.39 3.89 -7.61
N ILE A 62 18.46 3.67 -8.93
CA ILE A 62 17.34 3.15 -9.72
C ILE A 62 16.83 1.82 -9.13
N ASN A 63 17.74 0.91 -8.80
CA ASN A 63 17.39 -0.39 -8.23
C ASN A 63 16.66 -0.23 -6.87
N VAL A 64 17.16 0.65 -5.99
CA VAL A 64 16.50 0.94 -4.70
C VAL A 64 15.08 1.49 -4.91
N LEU A 65 14.89 2.41 -5.87
CA LEU A 65 13.58 2.94 -6.21
C LEU A 65 12.64 1.84 -6.72
N ALA A 66 13.11 1.02 -7.67
CA ALA A 66 12.32 -0.08 -8.25
C ALA A 66 11.89 -1.11 -7.19
N GLN A 67 12.80 -1.53 -6.31
CA GLN A 67 12.49 -2.44 -5.21
C GLN A 67 11.48 -1.85 -4.21
N SER A 68 11.49 -0.52 -4.04
CA SER A 68 10.59 0.17 -3.11
C SER A 68 9.23 0.50 -3.72
N ALA A 69 9.06 0.31 -5.03
CA ALA A 69 7.82 0.66 -5.75
C ALA A 69 6.72 -0.41 -5.70
N TYR A 70 6.98 -1.58 -5.09
CA TYR A 70 6.01 -2.66 -4.93
C TYR A 70 5.30 -3.07 -6.24
N GLY A 71 6.01 -3.10 -7.36
CA GLY A 71 5.44 -3.42 -8.66
C GLY A 71 4.52 -2.33 -9.24
N SER A 72 4.50 -1.13 -8.66
CA SER A 72 3.66 -0.02 -9.09
C SER A 72 4.42 0.97 -9.96
N PRO A 73 4.08 1.09 -11.26
CA PRO A 73 4.69 2.10 -12.12
C PRO A 73 4.36 3.52 -11.66
N PHE A 74 3.19 3.71 -11.06
CA PHE A 74 2.77 5.02 -10.56
C PHE A 74 3.60 5.45 -9.35
N LEU A 75 3.89 4.54 -8.42
CA LEU A 75 4.77 4.83 -7.28
C LEU A 75 6.21 5.09 -7.75
N MET A 76 6.69 4.33 -8.74
CA MET A 76 8.00 4.56 -9.35
C MET A 76 8.11 5.94 -10.02
N GLN A 77 7.07 6.38 -10.73
CA GLN A 77 7.01 7.73 -11.30
C GLN A 77 7.02 8.81 -10.22
N GLU A 78 6.31 8.59 -9.10
CA GLU A 78 6.30 9.51 -7.97
C GLU A 78 7.70 9.66 -7.34
N PHE A 79 8.45 8.57 -7.22
CA PHE A 79 9.85 8.62 -6.78
C PHE A 79 10.70 9.45 -7.73
N CYS A 80 10.60 9.20 -9.04
CA CYS A 80 11.35 9.93 -10.05
C CYS A 80 10.99 11.43 -10.06
N ARG A 81 9.70 11.76 -9.93
CA ARG A 81 9.20 13.14 -9.86
C ARG A 81 9.78 13.87 -8.65
N THR A 82 9.64 13.29 -7.47
CA THR A 82 10.14 13.89 -6.22
C THR A 82 11.67 14.04 -6.25
N LEU A 83 12.36 13.05 -6.83
CA LEU A 83 13.81 13.14 -7.00
C LEU A 83 14.23 14.28 -7.93
N CYS A 84 13.52 14.50 -9.03
CA CYS A 84 13.72 15.65 -9.90
C CYS A 84 13.49 16.97 -9.16
N GLU A 85 12.41 17.09 -8.39
CA GLU A 85 12.12 18.29 -7.59
C GLU A 85 13.23 18.59 -6.57
N LYS A 86 13.74 17.57 -5.87
CA LYS A 86 14.85 17.72 -4.92
C LYS A 86 16.18 18.12 -5.57
N CYS A 87 16.36 17.75 -6.84
CA CYS A 87 17.54 18.09 -7.63
C CYS A 87 17.34 19.33 -8.51
N GLU A 88 16.21 20.05 -8.35
CA GLU A 88 15.87 21.25 -9.13
C GLU A 88 15.85 21.00 -10.66
N ILE A 89 15.45 19.80 -11.07
CA ILE A 89 15.33 19.38 -12.45
C ILE A 89 13.89 19.54 -12.92
N GLU A 90 13.54 20.68 -13.50
CA GLU A 90 12.16 20.98 -13.95
C GLU A 90 11.95 20.71 -15.45
N LYS A 91 13.01 20.65 -16.22
CA LYS A 91 13.00 20.52 -17.68
C LYS A 91 14.28 19.84 -18.19
N TYR A 92 14.35 19.63 -19.50
CA TYR A 92 15.60 19.18 -20.17
C TYR A 92 16.79 20.05 -19.77
N MET A 93 17.86 19.40 -19.34
CA MET A 93 19.10 20.06 -18.91
C MET A 93 20.05 20.24 -20.10
N GLU A 94 20.51 21.47 -20.37
CA GLU A 94 21.47 21.74 -21.43
C GLU A 94 22.81 21.05 -21.15
N GLU A 95 23.29 21.15 -19.91
CA GLU A 95 24.44 20.41 -19.43
C GLU A 95 23.99 19.13 -18.70
N GLN A 96 24.65 18.00 -19.02
CA GLN A 96 24.31 16.71 -18.42
C GLN A 96 24.54 16.73 -16.91
N GLN A 97 23.50 16.53 -16.14
CA GLN A 97 23.58 16.38 -14.70
C GLN A 97 23.76 14.91 -14.31
N PHE A 98 24.27 14.69 -13.09
CA PHE A 98 24.42 13.36 -12.50
C PHE A 98 23.82 13.30 -11.11
N ILE A 99 22.86 12.41 -10.91
CA ILE A 99 22.27 12.10 -9.61
C ILE A 99 23.00 10.88 -9.05
N SER A 100 23.74 11.10 -7.96
CA SER A 100 24.49 10.03 -7.31
C SER A 100 23.66 9.28 -6.27
N SER A 101 24.10 8.08 -5.90
CA SER A 101 23.51 7.28 -4.82
C SER A 101 23.75 7.84 -3.39
N ASN A 102 24.48 8.95 -3.25
CA ASN A 102 24.73 9.59 -1.95
C ASN A 102 23.55 10.47 -1.48
N ILE A 103 22.47 10.55 -2.25
CA ILE A 103 21.25 11.23 -1.82
C ILE A 103 20.64 10.49 -0.61
N GLN A 104 20.14 11.26 0.36
CA GLN A 104 19.40 10.72 1.52
C GLN A 104 18.02 10.25 1.05
N ILE A 105 17.97 9.05 0.44
CA ILE A 105 16.75 8.51 -0.16
C ILE A 105 15.64 8.28 0.88
N GLU A 106 16.03 7.96 2.12
CA GLU A 106 15.08 7.77 3.22
C GLU A 106 14.26 9.02 3.50
N ASP A 107 14.84 10.21 3.42
CA ASP A 107 14.12 11.47 3.65
C ASP A 107 13.08 11.71 2.54
N ILE A 108 13.43 11.36 1.29
CA ILE A 108 12.51 11.40 0.16
C ILE A 108 11.38 10.40 0.35
N PHE A 109 11.68 9.20 0.77
CA PHE A 109 10.68 8.16 1.03
C PHE A 109 9.73 8.54 2.17
N ILE A 110 10.23 9.12 3.25
CA ILE A 110 9.41 9.62 4.34
C ILE A 110 8.47 10.72 3.84
N GLU A 111 8.96 11.68 3.07
CA GLU A 111 8.15 12.77 2.52
C GLU A 111 7.03 12.24 1.62
N ILE A 112 7.34 11.34 0.69
CA ILE A 112 6.34 10.72 -0.20
C ILE A 112 5.32 9.92 0.60
N ALA A 113 5.76 9.12 1.58
CA ALA A 113 4.88 8.33 2.42
C ALA A 113 3.91 9.23 3.18
N GLU A 114 4.40 10.27 3.84
CA GLU A 114 3.57 11.20 4.60
C GLU A 114 2.55 11.92 3.73
N HIS A 115 2.96 12.32 2.53
CA HIS A 115 2.06 13.00 1.60
C HIS A 115 0.97 12.07 1.05
N SER A 116 1.33 10.86 0.67
CA SER A 116 0.42 9.94 0.00
C SER A 116 -0.50 9.14 0.93
N GLY A 117 -0.02 8.74 2.10
CA GLY A 117 -0.73 7.77 2.95
C GLY A 117 -1.32 8.31 4.25
N ARG A 118 -0.87 9.48 4.75
CA ARG A 118 -1.27 10.01 6.05
C ARG A 118 -2.79 10.23 6.18
N SER A 119 -3.43 10.73 5.15
CA SER A 119 -4.87 11.02 5.16
C SER A 119 -5.69 9.75 5.36
N ILE A 120 -5.42 8.73 4.56
CA ILE A 120 -6.15 7.46 4.65
C ILE A 120 -5.85 6.74 5.97
N PHE A 121 -4.59 6.72 6.41
CA PHE A 121 -4.21 6.13 7.68
C PHE A 121 -4.97 6.77 8.85
N ASN A 122 -5.03 8.11 8.93
CA ASN A 122 -5.77 8.82 9.96
C ASN A 122 -7.27 8.54 9.90
N LYS A 123 -7.83 8.37 8.70
CA LYS A 123 -9.23 8.01 8.53
C LYS A 123 -9.51 6.60 9.07
N LEU A 124 -8.68 5.62 8.72
CA LEU A 124 -8.78 4.26 9.24
C LEU A 124 -8.58 4.22 10.77
N LYS A 125 -7.61 4.98 11.30
CA LYS A 125 -7.33 5.09 12.74
C LYS A 125 -8.53 5.68 13.51
N ARG A 126 -9.28 6.61 12.91
CA ARG A 126 -10.52 7.16 13.48
C ARG A 126 -11.63 6.13 13.57
N GLY A 127 -11.68 5.20 12.63
CA GLY A 127 -12.75 4.20 12.53
C GLY A 127 -14.09 4.79 12.06
N PRO A 128 -15.20 4.01 12.10
CA PRO A 128 -16.49 4.39 11.51
C PRO A 128 -17.17 5.58 12.18
N ARG A 129 -16.88 5.84 13.45
CA ARG A 129 -17.33 7.02 14.20
C ARG A 129 -16.31 7.36 15.27
N ALA A 130 -16.02 8.66 15.42
CA ALA A 130 -15.23 9.10 16.57
C ALA A 130 -16.04 8.84 17.86
N ARG A 131 -15.54 7.95 18.73
CA ARG A 131 -16.12 7.64 20.02
C ARG A 131 -15.10 7.94 21.11
N SER A 132 -15.47 8.80 22.04
CA SER A 132 -14.65 9.13 23.21
C SER A 132 -14.61 8.01 24.26
N ASP A 133 -15.56 7.06 24.18
CA ASP A 133 -15.75 5.94 25.11
C ASP A 133 -14.94 4.69 24.76
N ARG A 134 -14.16 4.71 23.65
CA ARG A 134 -13.32 3.55 23.31
C ARG A 134 -12.19 3.39 24.31
N LYS A 135 -12.00 2.15 24.79
CA LYS A 135 -10.89 1.82 25.69
C LYS A 135 -9.55 2.21 25.06
N LYS A 136 -8.83 3.08 25.73
CA LYS A 136 -7.45 3.42 25.36
C LYS A 136 -6.50 2.32 25.78
N ARG A 137 -5.51 2.06 24.95
CA ARG A 137 -4.45 1.08 25.14
C ARG A 137 -3.10 1.76 24.96
N ARG A 138 -2.10 1.34 25.73
CA ARG A 138 -0.78 1.93 25.69
C ARG A 138 0.14 1.15 24.79
N LEU A 139 0.75 1.84 23.83
CA LEU A 139 1.79 1.28 22.99
C LEU A 139 3.15 1.35 23.72
N LYS A 140 4.07 0.45 23.35
CA LYS A 140 5.46 0.48 23.87
C LYS A 140 6.20 1.75 23.46
N SER A 141 5.77 2.42 22.38
CA SER A 141 6.26 3.76 22.01
C SER A 141 5.89 4.86 23.03
N GLY A 142 4.99 4.57 23.98
CA GLY A 142 4.44 5.53 24.95
C GLY A 142 3.15 6.21 24.50
N GLU A 143 2.77 6.10 23.22
CA GLU A 143 1.51 6.62 22.71
C GLU A 143 0.30 5.86 23.28
N GLN A 144 -0.82 6.57 23.46
CA GLN A 144 -2.12 5.97 23.80
C GLN A 144 -3.05 6.04 22.60
N THR A 145 -3.62 4.91 22.24
CA THR A 145 -4.54 4.80 21.11
C THR A 145 -5.70 3.84 21.43
N ASP A 146 -6.75 3.85 20.60
CA ASP A 146 -7.82 2.86 20.69
C ASP A 146 -7.46 1.59 19.90
N ILE A 147 -8.41 0.67 19.81
CA ILE A 147 -8.20 -0.61 19.12
C ILE A 147 -7.91 -0.45 17.61
N TYR A 148 -8.44 0.60 16.96
CA TYR A 148 -8.15 0.88 15.55
C TYR A 148 -6.69 1.27 15.36
N GLY A 149 -6.20 2.19 16.20
CA GLY A 149 -4.80 2.54 16.19
C GLY A 149 -3.89 1.36 16.52
N VAL A 150 -4.27 0.50 17.48
CA VAL A 150 -3.50 -0.72 17.80
C VAL A 150 -3.36 -1.63 16.58
N VAL A 151 -4.44 -1.88 15.83
CA VAL A 151 -4.42 -2.74 14.65
C VAL A 151 -3.55 -2.12 13.55
N LEU A 152 -3.68 -0.81 13.32
CA LEU A 152 -2.88 -0.11 12.30
C LEU A 152 -1.39 -0.02 12.68
N GLU A 153 -1.07 0.20 13.95
CA GLU A 153 0.33 0.18 14.41
C GLU A 153 0.93 -1.24 14.36
N GLY A 154 0.10 -2.27 14.60
CA GLY A 154 0.51 -3.66 14.38
C GLY A 154 0.80 -3.96 12.90
N LEU A 155 0.00 -3.43 11.97
CA LEU A 155 0.26 -3.51 10.53
C LEU A 155 1.51 -2.72 10.14
N LYS A 156 1.68 -1.51 10.68
CA LYS A 156 2.87 -0.68 10.45
C LYS A 156 4.15 -1.38 10.90
N ALA A 157 4.13 -2.04 12.07
CA ALA A 157 5.26 -2.81 12.59
C ALA A 157 5.62 -4.03 11.73
N LEU A 158 4.67 -4.58 10.97
CA LEU A 158 4.92 -5.64 9.99
C LEU A 158 5.69 -5.15 8.77
N GLN A 159 5.59 -3.86 8.44
CA GLN A 159 6.11 -3.27 7.21
C GLN A 159 5.68 -4.08 5.96
N PRO A 160 4.38 -4.33 5.78
CA PRO A 160 3.90 -5.20 4.72
C PRO A 160 4.20 -4.60 3.35
N GLY A 161 4.45 -5.48 2.35
CA GLY A 161 4.35 -5.12 0.94
C GLY A 161 2.89 -5.06 0.48
N VAL A 162 2.68 -5.01 -0.83
CA VAL A 162 1.39 -5.28 -1.46
C VAL A 162 1.21 -6.79 -1.49
N ASP A 163 0.73 -7.34 -0.39
CA ASP A 163 0.76 -8.77 -0.15
C ASP A 163 -0.37 -9.23 0.76
N SER A 164 -0.61 -10.53 0.75
CA SER A 164 -1.57 -11.17 1.65
C SER A 164 -0.86 -11.68 2.89
N LEU A 165 -1.39 -11.32 4.06
CA LEU A 165 -0.82 -11.59 5.36
C LEU A 165 -1.77 -12.47 6.19
N PRO A 166 -1.30 -13.59 6.77
CA PRO A 166 -2.07 -14.34 7.74
C PRO A 166 -2.39 -13.48 8.99
N TYR A 167 -3.61 -13.59 9.49
CA TYR A 167 -4.06 -12.91 10.72
C TYR A 167 -3.09 -13.10 11.90
N GLU A 168 -2.53 -14.29 12.06
CA GLU A 168 -1.61 -14.58 13.17
C GLU A 168 -0.33 -13.72 13.13
N MET A 169 0.13 -13.31 11.95
CA MET A 169 1.25 -12.38 11.85
C MET A 169 0.89 -11.01 12.43
N LEU A 170 -0.27 -10.48 12.07
CA LEU A 170 -0.76 -9.23 12.65
C LEU A 170 -0.93 -9.36 14.16
N ARG A 171 -1.53 -10.45 14.66
CA ARG A 171 -1.74 -10.68 16.08
C ARG A 171 -0.43 -10.71 16.87
N ASN A 172 0.60 -11.37 16.32
CA ASN A 172 1.92 -11.38 16.93
C ASN A 172 2.53 -9.99 17.01
N ASN A 173 2.43 -9.21 15.94
CA ASN A 173 2.94 -7.83 15.94
C ASN A 173 2.13 -6.90 16.87
N ILE A 174 0.82 -7.08 16.97
CA ILE A 174 0.02 -6.36 17.98
C ILE A 174 0.54 -6.65 19.39
N ARG A 175 0.93 -7.89 19.70
CA ARG A 175 1.55 -8.24 20.98
C ARG A 175 2.89 -7.55 21.19
N GLU A 176 3.67 -7.41 20.12
CA GLU A 176 4.96 -6.73 20.18
C GLU A 176 4.84 -5.21 20.38
N VAL A 177 3.83 -4.56 19.83
CA VAL A 177 3.65 -3.11 19.96
C VAL A 177 2.92 -2.67 21.22
N LEU A 178 2.15 -3.57 21.87
CA LEU A 178 1.38 -3.26 23.08
C LEU A 178 2.18 -3.49 24.36
N VAL A 179 1.90 -2.66 25.39
CA VAL A 179 2.35 -2.89 26.79
C VAL A 179 1.45 -3.93 27.47
N GLU A 180 0.18 -3.90 27.16
CA GLU A 180 -0.87 -4.74 27.75
C GLU A 180 -1.07 -6.04 26.94
N ASN A 181 -1.88 -6.95 27.49
CA ASN A 181 -2.29 -8.14 26.73
C ASN A 181 -3.03 -7.74 25.44
N PRO A 182 -2.77 -8.44 24.33
CA PRO A 182 -3.42 -8.15 23.05
C PRO A 182 -4.93 -8.33 23.14
N PRO A 183 -5.71 -7.61 22.32
CA PRO A 183 -7.15 -7.80 22.21
C PRO A 183 -7.49 -9.22 21.79
N GLN A 184 -8.74 -9.63 22.09
CA GLN A 184 -9.23 -10.93 21.63
C GLN A 184 -9.38 -10.95 20.11
N LYS A 185 -9.31 -12.16 19.50
CA LYS A 185 -9.47 -12.35 18.05
C LYS A 185 -10.74 -11.67 17.52
N ASN A 186 -11.86 -11.84 18.20
CA ASN A 186 -13.14 -11.25 17.80
C ASN A 186 -13.12 -9.71 17.79
N GLU A 187 -12.38 -9.08 18.71
CA GLU A 187 -12.25 -7.61 18.73
C GLU A 187 -11.44 -7.13 17.51
N ILE A 188 -10.31 -7.79 17.24
CA ILE A 188 -9.44 -7.44 16.10
C ILE A 188 -10.17 -7.70 14.78
N SER A 189 -10.83 -8.85 14.60
CA SER A 189 -11.58 -9.18 13.38
C SER A 189 -12.69 -8.17 13.09
N ARG A 190 -13.43 -7.73 14.12
CA ARG A 190 -14.43 -6.66 13.96
C ARG A 190 -13.81 -5.32 13.52
N VAL A 191 -12.63 -5.01 14.01
CA VAL A 191 -11.91 -3.80 13.59
C VAL A 191 -11.45 -3.93 12.14
N LEU A 192 -10.93 -5.08 11.73
CA LEU A 192 -10.54 -5.36 10.35
C LEU A 192 -11.75 -5.27 9.41
N ASP A 193 -12.92 -5.83 9.77
CA ASP A 193 -14.16 -5.68 9.03
C ASP A 193 -14.53 -4.19 8.81
N GLN A 194 -14.36 -3.36 9.83
CA GLN A 194 -14.67 -1.92 9.73
C GLN A 194 -13.62 -1.17 8.93
N ILE A 195 -12.33 -1.48 9.12
CA ILE A 195 -11.24 -0.88 8.34
C ILE A 195 -11.44 -1.17 6.84
N ALA A 196 -11.72 -2.42 6.48
CA ALA A 196 -12.01 -2.80 5.11
C ALA A 196 -13.22 -2.01 4.55
N LYS A 197 -14.33 -1.92 5.31
CA LYS A 197 -15.49 -1.13 4.89
C LYS A 197 -15.17 0.35 4.68
N ILE A 198 -14.41 0.97 5.58
CA ILE A 198 -14.01 2.38 5.44
C ILE A 198 -13.13 2.56 4.22
N SER A 199 -12.24 1.61 3.97
CA SER A 199 -11.38 1.59 2.81
C SER A 199 -12.17 1.54 1.50
N TYR A 200 -13.26 0.75 1.44
CA TYR A 200 -14.15 0.70 0.26
C TYR A 200 -14.95 1.96 0.01
N THR A 201 -15.37 2.67 1.06
CA THR A 201 -16.28 3.81 0.92
C THR A 201 -15.62 5.11 0.46
N ASP A 202 -14.30 5.19 0.54
CA ASP A 202 -13.58 6.45 0.28
C ASP A 202 -12.96 6.56 -1.10
N THR A 203 -12.79 5.44 -1.75
CA THR A 203 -12.16 5.41 -3.05
C THR A 203 -13.17 4.95 -4.08
N SER A 204 -13.31 5.74 -5.11
CA SER A 204 -14.04 5.37 -6.32
C SER A 204 -13.40 4.18 -7.05
N SER A 205 -12.35 3.54 -6.51
CA SER A 205 -11.60 2.50 -7.19
C SER A 205 -11.27 1.29 -6.31
N THR A 206 -10.23 1.32 -5.52
CA THR A 206 -9.69 0.12 -4.87
C THR A 206 -9.52 0.34 -3.38
N PRO A 207 -9.99 -0.57 -2.50
CA PRO A 207 -9.72 -0.45 -1.07
C PRO A 207 -8.21 -0.58 -0.83
N VAL A 208 -7.68 0.13 0.17
CA VAL A 208 -6.25 0.03 0.52
C VAL A 208 -5.94 -1.20 1.38
N ILE A 209 -6.95 -1.73 2.08
CA ILE A 209 -6.90 -2.96 2.87
C ILE A 209 -8.14 -3.79 2.58
N ASP A 210 -7.96 -5.07 2.32
CA ASP A 210 -9.00 -6.06 2.26
C ASP A 210 -8.85 -7.08 3.41
N TRP A 211 -9.98 -7.58 3.91
CA TRP A 211 -10.03 -8.56 4.97
C TRP A 211 -10.96 -9.72 4.60
N GLN A 212 -10.39 -10.88 4.42
CA GLN A 212 -11.09 -12.14 4.15
C GLN A 212 -11.20 -12.92 5.47
N ARG A 213 -12.34 -12.74 6.13
CA ARG A 213 -12.55 -13.25 7.48
C ARG A 213 -12.53 -14.77 7.57
N ASP A 214 -13.08 -15.43 6.56
CA ASP A 214 -13.23 -16.90 6.54
C ASP A 214 -11.88 -17.58 6.31
N GLU A 215 -10.95 -16.90 5.66
CA GLU A 215 -9.60 -17.38 5.38
C GLU A 215 -8.56 -16.87 6.39
N ASP A 216 -8.96 -15.95 7.30
CA ASP A 216 -8.05 -15.25 8.21
C ASP A 216 -6.89 -14.52 7.46
N ILE A 217 -7.20 -13.91 6.29
CA ILE A 217 -6.21 -13.24 5.43
C ILE A 217 -6.48 -11.74 5.35
N ILE A 218 -5.44 -10.95 5.55
CA ILE A 218 -5.42 -9.49 5.36
C ILE A 218 -4.61 -9.21 4.10
N THR A 219 -5.14 -8.44 3.17
CA THR A 219 -4.39 -8.04 1.97
C THR A 219 -4.23 -6.54 1.93
N ILE A 220 -2.99 -6.07 1.79
CA ILE A 220 -2.72 -4.68 1.45
C ILE A 220 -2.75 -4.58 -0.07
N THR A 221 -3.68 -3.82 -0.60
CA THR A 221 -3.96 -3.79 -2.05
C THR A 221 -3.42 -2.54 -2.73
N ASP A 222 -3.09 -1.52 -1.95
CA ASP A 222 -2.59 -0.24 -2.46
C ASP A 222 -1.09 -0.06 -2.19
N PRO A 223 -0.26 0.11 -3.24
CA PRO A 223 1.18 0.29 -3.10
C PRO A 223 1.59 1.53 -2.29
N PHE A 224 0.84 2.63 -2.42
CA PHE A 224 1.12 3.85 -1.66
C PHE A 224 0.84 3.65 -0.17
N PHE A 225 -0.23 2.91 0.15
CA PHE A 225 -0.52 2.59 1.53
C PHE A 225 0.50 1.62 2.14
N ALA A 226 0.93 0.60 1.39
CA ALA A 226 2.03 -0.28 1.79
C ALA A 226 3.32 0.52 2.04
N PHE A 227 3.63 1.43 1.13
CA PHE A 227 4.78 2.33 1.24
C PHE A 227 4.68 3.25 2.46
N PHE A 228 3.49 3.81 2.72
CA PHE A 228 3.23 4.59 3.94
C PHE A 228 3.46 3.78 5.21
N LEU A 229 2.94 2.56 5.28
CA LEU A 229 3.11 1.71 6.46
C LEU A 229 4.58 1.42 6.78
N ARG A 230 5.42 1.40 5.76
CA ARG A 230 6.86 1.16 5.91
C ARG A 230 7.66 2.39 6.29
N TRP A 231 7.39 3.55 5.66
CA TRP A 231 8.28 4.72 5.70
C TRP A 231 7.76 5.89 6.52
N ALA A 232 6.46 5.97 6.82
CA ALA A 232 5.91 7.05 7.64
C ALA A 232 6.42 6.98 9.08
N LYS A 233 6.75 8.15 9.62
CA LYS A 233 7.18 8.34 11.03
C LYS A 233 6.01 8.56 11.97
#